data_fd5c130fb028f0e2f0113e20971a4c86
#
_entry.id   fd5c130fb028f0e2f0113e20971a4c86
#
_cell.length_a   1.000
_cell.length_b   1.000
_cell.length_c   1.000
_cell.angle_alpha   90.00
_cell.angle_beta   90.00
_cell.angle_gamma   90.00
#
_symmetry.space_group_name_H-M   'P 1'
#
loop_
_entity.id
_entity.type
_entity.pdbx_description
1 polymer ?
#
loop_
_entity_poly.entity_id
_entity_poly.type
_entity_poly.pdbx_seq_one_letter_code
_entity_poly.pdbx_strand_id
1 'polypeptide(L)'
;SEKAKSDPDYAPLKTFDIIGYTKTATSPVEAEPLKYLKPEDKKIMNRNSLFSVSKKILEDNQDFKPPKECIFNLSGKPLKEKMIKVLEKLYNEKVILDHGLEVGKELAKVLSGGETTIDKTLTEDDLFKLELDSFMRLIENKKTQDRIKHTLATGKPLVN
;
A
#
# COMPACT_ATOMS: atom_id res chain seq x y z
N SER A 1 -3.00 -14.45 9.49
CA SER A 1 -2.90 -15.81 8.95
C SER A 1 -1.70 -16.51 9.59
N GLU A 2 -1.70 -17.83 9.65
CA GLU A 2 -0.56 -18.62 10.19
C GLU A 2 0.73 -18.32 9.43
N LYS A 3 0.66 -18.09 8.10
CA LYS A 3 1.82 -17.71 7.29
C LYS A 3 2.43 -16.38 7.69
N ALA A 4 1.64 -15.39 8.12
CA ALA A 4 2.17 -14.11 8.60
C ALA A 4 2.84 -14.22 9.99
N LYS A 5 2.58 -15.29 10.73
CA LYS A 5 3.25 -15.57 12.02
C LYS A 5 4.59 -16.25 11.85
N SER A 6 4.78 -16.98 10.73
CA SER A 6 5.99 -17.75 10.46
C SER A 6 7.01 -17.02 9.57
N ASP A 7 6.57 -16.01 8.80
CA ASP A 7 7.43 -15.24 7.89
C ASP A 7 7.13 -13.73 8.05
N PRO A 8 8.05 -12.97 8.65
CA PRO A 8 7.87 -11.52 8.84
C PRO A 8 7.75 -10.75 7.51
N ASP A 9 8.30 -11.29 6.42
CA ASP A 9 8.26 -10.65 5.10
C ASP A 9 6.95 -10.93 4.35
N TYR A 10 6.11 -11.86 4.83
CA TYR A 10 4.87 -12.24 4.12
C TYR A 10 3.91 -11.06 3.92
N ALA A 11 3.64 -10.28 4.97
CA ALA A 11 2.70 -9.17 4.89
C ALA A 11 3.20 -8.04 3.99
N PRO A 12 4.46 -7.54 4.12
CA PRO A 12 5.03 -6.56 3.20
C PRO A 12 5.07 -7.02 1.73
N LEU A 13 5.42 -8.28 1.46
CA LEU A 13 5.40 -8.83 0.09
C LEU A 13 3.99 -8.88 -0.48
N LYS A 14 3.00 -9.24 0.33
CA LYS A 14 1.59 -9.22 -0.09
C LYS A 14 1.09 -7.81 -0.37
N THR A 15 1.49 -6.85 0.45
CA THR A 15 1.17 -5.42 0.24
C THR A 15 1.83 -4.91 -1.04
N PHE A 16 3.09 -5.28 -1.28
CA PHE A 16 3.80 -4.95 -2.52
C PHE A 16 3.07 -5.45 -3.77
N ASP A 17 2.56 -6.69 -3.72
CA ASP A 17 1.76 -7.28 -4.79
C ASP A 17 0.42 -6.52 -5.00
N ILE A 18 -0.27 -6.17 -3.92
CA ILE A 18 -1.55 -5.43 -3.97
C ILE A 18 -1.35 -4.05 -4.59
N ILE A 19 -0.36 -3.30 -4.12
CA ILE A 19 -0.08 -1.94 -4.61
C ILE A 19 0.50 -1.98 -6.02
N GLY A 20 1.47 -2.85 -6.28
CA GLY A 20 2.15 -2.96 -7.56
C GLY A 20 1.22 -3.30 -8.72
N TYR A 21 0.23 -4.17 -8.48
CA TYR A 21 -0.82 -4.49 -9.45
C TYR A 21 -2.05 -3.60 -9.34
N THR A 22 -2.00 -2.53 -8.54
CA THR A 22 -3.14 -1.60 -8.35
C THR A 22 -4.45 -2.33 -8.05
N LYS A 23 -4.39 -3.38 -7.21
CA LYS A 23 -5.56 -4.17 -6.85
C LYS A 23 -6.49 -3.30 -6.01
N THR A 24 -7.67 -3.04 -6.52
CA THR A 24 -8.72 -2.28 -5.85
C THR A 24 -9.94 -3.16 -5.61
N ALA A 25 -10.85 -2.71 -4.76
CA ALA A 25 -12.10 -3.40 -4.49
C ALA A 25 -13.27 -2.51 -4.93
N THR A 26 -14.27 -3.10 -5.56
CA THR A 26 -15.51 -2.43 -5.96
C THR A 26 -16.63 -2.64 -4.95
N SER A 27 -16.43 -3.53 -4.01
CA SER A 27 -17.38 -3.86 -2.95
C SER A 27 -16.68 -4.22 -1.63
N PRO A 28 -17.39 -4.12 -0.49
CA PRO A 28 -16.85 -4.57 0.80
C PRO A 28 -16.45 -6.06 0.82
N VAL A 29 -17.13 -6.88 0.03
CA VAL A 29 -16.84 -8.32 -0.08
C VAL A 29 -15.48 -8.56 -0.75
N GLU A 30 -15.13 -7.76 -1.76
CA GLU A 30 -13.83 -7.80 -2.40
C GLU A 30 -12.73 -7.13 -1.57
N ALA A 31 -13.07 -6.11 -0.77
CA ALA A 31 -12.13 -5.37 0.07
C ALA A 31 -11.59 -6.21 1.24
N GLU A 32 -12.38 -7.10 1.79
CA GLU A 32 -12.02 -7.91 2.95
C GLU A 32 -10.85 -8.90 2.68
N PRO A 33 -10.85 -9.71 1.61
CA PRO A 33 -9.71 -10.57 1.29
C PRO A 33 -8.43 -9.77 0.93
N LEU A 34 -8.56 -8.54 0.44
CA LEU A 34 -7.45 -7.63 0.20
C LEU A 34 -6.95 -6.94 1.48
N LYS A 35 -7.60 -7.16 2.62
CA LYS A 35 -7.27 -6.55 3.91
C LYS A 35 -7.46 -5.03 3.99
N TYR A 36 -8.28 -4.46 3.10
CA TYR A 36 -8.74 -3.07 3.22
C TYR A 36 -9.81 -2.91 4.30
N LEU A 37 -10.50 -4.00 4.64
CA LEU A 37 -11.48 -4.06 5.72
C LEU A 37 -11.12 -5.20 6.66
N LYS A 38 -11.41 -5.00 7.94
CA LYS A 38 -11.37 -6.02 8.97
C LYS A 38 -12.72 -6.74 9.05
N PRO A 39 -12.78 -7.99 9.54
CA PRO A 39 -14.05 -8.71 9.71
C PRO A 39 -15.07 -7.96 10.55
N GLU A 40 -14.61 -7.21 11.58
CA GLU A 40 -15.41 -6.43 12.50
C GLU A 40 -15.94 -5.09 11.93
N ASP A 41 -15.40 -4.63 10.80
CA ASP A 41 -15.82 -3.37 10.18
C ASP A 41 -17.26 -3.46 9.69
N LYS A 42 -18.08 -2.45 10.03
CA LYS A 42 -19.49 -2.40 9.61
C LYS A 42 -19.60 -2.11 8.12
N LYS A 43 -20.30 -2.98 7.41
CA LYS A 43 -20.52 -2.90 5.97
C LYS A 43 -21.94 -2.42 5.70
N ILE A 44 -22.08 -1.25 5.11
CA ILE A 44 -23.37 -0.65 4.78
C ILE A 44 -23.57 -0.73 3.27
N MET A 45 -24.38 -1.67 2.81
CA MET A 45 -24.62 -1.89 1.38
C MET A 45 -25.63 -0.89 0.78
N ASN A 46 -26.52 -0.34 1.60
CA ASN A 46 -27.47 0.67 1.14
C ASN A 46 -26.93 2.08 1.38
N ARG A 47 -26.55 2.76 0.31
CA ARG A 47 -26.03 4.13 0.35
C ARG A 47 -26.98 5.12 1.03
N ASN A 48 -28.28 4.95 0.85
CA ASN A 48 -29.29 5.85 1.45
C ASN A 48 -29.34 5.74 2.98
N SER A 49 -28.91 4.60 3.53
CA SER A 49 -28.86 4.36 4.98
C SER A 49 -27.51 4.78 5.61
N LEU A 50 -26.53 5.20 4.81
CA LEU A 50 -25.17 5.48 5.28
C LEU A 50 -25.17 6.52 6.41
N PHE A 51 -25.85 7.66 6.21
CA PHE A 51 -25.89 8.74 7.18
C PHE A 51 -26.56 8.33 8.50
N SER A 52 -27.74 7.70 8.41
CA SER A 52 -28.50 7.29 9.61
C SER A 52 -27.79 6.21 10.41
N VAL A 53 -27.14 5.25 9.73
CA VAL A 53 -26.37 4.20 10.39
C VAL A 53 -25.09 4.78 11.01
N SER A 54 -24.38 5.67 10.30
CA SER A 54 -23.18 6.32 10.85
C SER A 54 -23.50 7.17 12.08
N LYS A 55 -24.61 7.94 12.04
CA LYS A 55 -25.08 8.70 13.19
C LYS A 55 -25.33 7.79 14.40
N LYS A 56 -26.06 6.70 14.20
CA LYS A 56 -26.31 5.72 15.26
C LYS A 56 -25.04 5.11 15.83
N ILE A 57 -24.04 4.78 14.96
CA ILE A 57 -22.76 4.26 15.41
C ILE A 57 -22.03 5.28 16.30
N LEU A 58 -22.07 6.57 15.96
CA LEU A 58 -21.48 7.64 16.77
C LEU A 58 -22.21 7.81 18.11
N GLU A 59 -23.53 7.75 18.13
CA GLU A 59 -24.34 7.81 19.34
C GLU A 59 -24.07 6.63 20.28
N ASP A 60 -23.88 5.43 19.72
CA ASP A 60 -23.59 4.20 20.45
C ASP A 60 -22.13 4.11 20.96
N ASN A 61 -21.19 4.92 20.42
CA ASN A 61 -19.75 4.89 20.73
C ASN A 61 -19.28 6.22 21.33
N GLN A 62 -19.84 6.61 22.45
CA GLN A 62 -19.48 7.85 23.17
C GLN A 62 -18.05 7.82 23.72
N ASP A 63 -17.52 6.62 24.00
CA ASP A 63 -16.19 6.42 24.59
C ASP A 63 -15.11 6.12 23.52
N PHE A 64 -15.14 6.85 22.40
CA PHE A 64 -14.13 6.68 21.37
C PHE A 64 -12.72 6.90 21.93
N LYS A 65 -11.86 5.91 21.70
CA LYS A 65 -10.42 6.02 21.97
C LYS A 65 -9.67 5.95 20.64
N PRO A 66 -8.71 6.86 20.41
CA PRO A 66 -7.89 6.78 19.20
C PRO A 66 -7.18 5.42 19.14
N PRO A 67 -6.98 4.86 17.96
CA PRO A 67 -6.22 3.64 17.80
C PRO A 67 -4.81 3.81 18.36
N LYS A 68 -4.21 2.71 18.81
CA LYS A 68 -2.81 2.71 19.19
C LYS A 68 -1.94 2.98 17.98
N GLU A 69 -0.83 3.66 18.20
CA GLU A 69 0.17 3.87 17.15
C GLU A 69 0.57 2.53 16.51
N CYS A 70 0.59 2.51 15.18
CA CYS A 70 1.09 1.35 14.44
C CYS A 70 2.60 1.35 14.45
N ILE A 71 3.17 0.19 14.74
CA ILE A 71 4.61 -0.04 14.71
C ILE A 71 4.93 -1.17 13.75
N PHE A 72 6.08 -1.08 13.10
CA PHE A 72 6.52 -2.02 12.07
C PHE A 72 7.93 -2.50 12.33
N ASN A 73 8.14 -3.80 12.21
CA ASN A 73 9.47 -4.43 12.17
C ASN A 73 9.66 -5.01 10.77
N LEU A 74 10.45 -4.33 9.95
CA LEU A 74 10.66 -4.66 8.55
C LEU A 74 12.12 -5.09 8.35
N SER A 75 12.34 -6.05 7.46
CA SER A 75 13.67 -6.66 7.27
C SER A 75 14.66 -5.78 6.50
N GLY A 76 14.21 -4.61 6.00
CA GLY A 76 15.10 -3.68 5.29
C GLY A 76 15.62 -4.25 3.97
N LYS A 77 16.94 -4.20 3.80
CA LYS A 77 17.62 -4.61 2.57
C LYS A 77 17.26 -6.03 2.09
N PRO A 78 17.24 -7.10 2.91
CA PRO A 78 16.84 -8.43 2.46
C PRO A 78 15.44 -8.48 1.85
N LEU A 79 14.47 -7.76 2.45
CA LEU A 79 13.10 -7.69 1.94
C LEU A 79 13.05 -6.89 0.62
N LYS A 80 13.75 -5.76 0.55
CA LYS A 80 13.89 -4.96 -0.68
C LYS A 80 14.42 -5.80 -1.83
N GLU A 81 15.46 -6.59 -1.62
CA GLU A 81 16.04 -7.46 -2.63
C GLU A 81 15.06 -8.53 -3.14
N LYS A 82 14.23 -9.09 -2.26
CA LYS A 82 13.16 -10.02 -2.66
C LYS A 82 12.16 -9.33 -3.61
N MET A 83 11.73 -8.11 -3.29
CA MET A 83 10.81 -7.32 -4.12
C MET A 83 11.46 -6.93 -5.46
N ILE A 84 12.74 -6.52 -5.46
CA ILE A 84 13.47 -6.18 -6.68
C ILE A 84 13.57 -7.37 -7.63
N LYS A 85 13.86 -8.57 -7.12
CA LYS A 85 13.87 -9.80 -7.96
C LYS A 85 12.55 -10.05 -8.67
N VAL A 86 11.42 -9.77 -8.01
CA VAL A 86 10.09 -9.86 -8.64
C VAL A 86 9.96 -8.84 -9.77
N LEU A 87 10.38 -7.59 -9.52
CA LEU A 87 10.34 -6.53 -10.54
C LEU A 87 11.23 -6.82 -11.74
N GLU A 88 12.45 -7.32 -11.51
CA GLU A 88 13.37 -7.70 -12.58
C GLU A 88 12.80 -8.81 -13.45
N LYS A 89 12.14 -9.80 -12.84
CA LYS A 89 11.43 -10.84 -13.59
C LYS A 89 10.35 -10.23 -14.47
N LEU A 90 9.47 -9.38 -13.90
CA LEU A 90 8.38 -8.73 -14.66
C LEU A 90 8.92 -7.82 -15.78
N TYR A 91 10.06 -7.17 -15.56
CA TYR A 91 10.72 -6.34 -16.54
C TYR A 91 11.30 -7.18 -17.70
N ASN A 92 11.99 -8.28 -17.39
CA ASN A 92 12.53 -9.20 -18.39
C ASN A 92 11.43 -9.87 -19.22
N GLU A 93 10.27 -10.16 -18.61
CA GLU A 93 9.08 -10.67 -19.29
C GLU A 93 8.28 -9.58 -20.03
N LYS A 94 8.75 -8.32 -20.02
CA LYS A 94 8.11 -7.15 -20.63
C LYS A 94 6.68 -6.87 -20.11
N VAL A 95 6.38 -7.29 -18.89
CA VAL A 95 5.11 -7.00 -18.22
C VAL A 95 5.10 -5.55 -17.70
N ILE A 96 6.27 -5.06 -17.29
CA ILE A 96 6.47 -3.65 -16.90
C ILE A 96 7.56 -3.01 -17.78
N LEU A 97 7.44 -1.70 -18.00
CA LEU A 97 8.42 -0.89 -18.72
C LEU A 97 9.44 -0.25 -17.77
N ASP A 98 10.46 0.42 -18.33
CA ASP A 98 11.56 1.05 -17.58
C ASP A 98 11.05 1.90 -16.40
N HIS A 99 10.09 2.78 -16.66
CA HIS A 99 9.55 3.64 -15.61
C HIS A 99 8.71 2.87 -14.58
N GLY A 100 8.05 1.80 -14.98
CA GLY A 100 7.36 0.89 -14.06
C GLY A 100 8.34 0.19 -13.11
N LEU A 101 9.51 -0.21 -13.62
CA LEU A 101 10.59 -0.78 -12.81
C LEU A 101 11.13 0.26 -11.80
N GLU A 102 11.32 1.51 -12.22
CA GLU A 102 11.79 2.61 -11.35
C GLU A 102 10.80 2.88 -10.22
N VAL A 103 9.52 3.04 -10.54
CA VAL A 103 8.44 3.22 -9.55
C VAL A 103 8.37 2.02 -8.59
N GLY A 104 8.46 0.81 -9.11
CA GLY A 104 8.47 -0.41 -8.30
C GLY A 104 9.64 -0.48 -7.32
N LYS A 105 10.83 -0.02 -7.71
CA LYS A 105 12.00 0.04 -6.83
C LYS A 105 11.82 1.04 -5.68
N GLU A 106 11.21 2.20 -5.94
CA GLU A 106 10.88 3.14 -4.87
C GLU A 106 9.80 2.58 -3.93
N LEU A 107 8.78 1.91 -4.46
CA LEU A 107 7.79 1.20 -3.65
C LEU A 107 8.43 0.11 -2.78
N ALA A 108 9.35 -0.68 -3.34
CA ALA A 108 10.09 -1.69 -2.60
C ALA A 108 10.92 -1.10 -1.46
N LYS A 109 11.51 0.09 -1.66
CA LYS A 109 12.24 0.83 -0.62
C LYS A 109 11.33 1.22 0.54
N VAL A 110 10.15 1.76 0.26
CA VAL A 110 9.19 2.17 1.31
C VAL A 110 8.71 0.95 2.09
N LEU A 111 8.21 -0.07 1.40
CA LEU A 111 7.62 -1.26 2.04
C LEU A 111 8.63 -2.17 2.75
N SER A 112 9.91 -2.01 2.45
CA SER A 112 10.98 -2.71 3.20
C SER A 112 11.45 -1.93 4.44
N GLY A 113 11.03 -0.67 4.61
CA GLY A 113 11.49 0.20 5.69
C GLY A 113 12.81 0.91 5.40
N GLY A 114 13.23 1.01 4.13
CA GLY A 114 14.47 1.66 3.73
C GLY A 114 15.72 0.92 4.23
N GLU A 115 16.59 1.64 4.94
CA GLU A 115 17.86 1.11 5.49
C GLU A 115 17.68 0.63 6.95
N THR A 116 16.56 -0.02 7.25
CA THR A 116 16.27 -0.62 8.56
C THR A 116 16.75 -2.07 8.67
N THR A 117 16.64 -2.62 9.87
CA THR A 117 16.79 -4.04 10.17
C THR A 117 15.58 -4.53 10.96
N ILE A 118 15.38 -5.86 10.99
CA ILE A 118 14.22 -6.46 11.64
C ILE A 118 14.11 -6.14 13.14
N ASP A 119 15.25 -5.87 13.78
CA ASP A 119 15.31 -5.54 15.22
C ASP A 119 14.93 -4.09 15.52
N LYS A 120 14.85 -3.26 14.48
CA LYS A 120 14.51 -1.85 14.62
C LYS A 120 13.03 -1.64 14.36
N THR A 121 12.36 -1.03 15.34
CA THR A 121 10.97 -0.62 15.21
C THR A 121 10.84 0.69 14.43
N LEU A 122 9.93 0.72 13.48
CA LEU A 122 9.53 1.90 12.72
C LEU A 122 8.11 2.31 13.11
N THR A 123 7.85 3.61 13.09
CA THR A 123 6.51 4.20 13.25
C THR A 123 5.85 4.42 11.89
N GLU A 124 4.56 4.77 11.88
CA GLU A 124 3.90 5.24 10.65
C GLU A 124 4.58 6.48 10.06
N ASP A 125 4.99 7.42 10.92
CA ASP A 125 5.70 8.64 10.49
C ASP A 125 7.02 8.33 9.79
N ASP A 126 7.75 7.30 10.23
CA ASP A 126 8.97 6.87 9.56
C ASP A 126 8.67 6.34 8.14
N LEU A 127 7.58 5.59 7.97
CA LEU A 127 7.16 5.11 6.65
C LEU A 127 6.64 6.25 5.77
N PHE A 128 5.89 7.21 6.32
CA PHE A 128 5.44 8.39 5.57
C PHE A 128 6.60 9.25 5.10
N LYS A 129 7.67 9.40 5.89
CA LYS A 129 8.89 10.08 5.43
C LYS A 129 9.55 9.36 4.27
N LEU A 130 9.67 8.02 4.34
CA LEU A 130 10.21 7.22 3.24
C LEU A 130 9.35 7.33 1.98
N GLU A 131 8.03 7.34 2.13
CA GLU A 131 7.09 7.52 1.02
C GLU A 131 7.24 8.90 0.38
N LEU A 132 7.25 9.96 1.20
CA LEU A 132 7.43 11.33 0.74
C LEU A 132 8.76 11.51 -0.02
N ASP A 133 9.86 11.02 0.53
CA ASP A 133 11.18 11.10 -0.11
C ASP A 133 11.22 10.34 -1.44
N SER A 134 10.57 9.18 -1.51
CA SER A 134 10.45 8.37 -2.72
C SER A 134 9.55 9.05 -3.75
N PHE A 135 8.42 9.62 -3.33
CA PHE A 135 7.52 10.37 -4.20
C PHE A 135 8.18 11.63 -4.77
N MET A 136 8.87 12.42 -3.92
CA MET A 136 9.56 13.63 -4.36
C MET A 136 10.64 13.31 -5.41
N ARG A 137 11.34 12.20 -5.28
CA ARG A 137 12.30 11.72 -6.27
C ARG A 137 11.63 11.31 -7.57
N LEU A 138 10.51 10.59 -7.48
CA LEU A 138 9.77 10.16 -8.67
C LEU A 138 9.14 11.33 -9.42
N ILE A 139 8.63 12.37 -8.74
CA ILE A 139 7.97 13.51 -9.39
C ILE A 139 8.94 14.40 -10.19
N GLU A 140 10.24 14.32 -9.91
CA GLU A 140 11.27 14.98 -10.73
C GLU A 140 11.40 14.33 -12.12
N ASN A 141 10.98 13.05 -12.25
CA ASN A 141 11.00 12.34 -13.52
C ASN A 141 9.83 12.74 -14.41
N LYS A 142 10.15 13.15 -15.65
CA LYS A 142 9.17 13.56 -16.66
C LYS A 142 8.10 12.51 -16.91
N LYS A 143 8.46 11.23 -16.91
CA LYS A 143 7.50 10.12 -17.09
C LYS A 143 6.47 10.04 -15.97
N THR A 144 6.86 10.32 -14.71
CA THR A 144 5.91 10.42 -13.59
C THR A 144 4.96 11.59 -13.79
N GLN A 145 5.48 12.77 -14.17
CA GLN A 145 4.65 13.96 -14.45
C GLN A 145 3.65 13.69 -15.58
N ASP A 146 4.07 12.99 -16.63
CA ASP A 146 3.21 12.61 -17.74
C ASP A 146 2.10 11.62 -17.31
N ARG A 147 2.41 10.66 -16.42
CA ARG A 147 1.39 9.79 -15.80
C ARG A 147 0.36 10.57 -15.03
N ILE A 148 0.80 11.48 -14.15
CA ILE A 148 -0.09 12.33 -13.34
C ILE A 148 -0.97 13.18 -14.27
N LYS A 149 -0.38 13.89 -15.23
CA LYS A 149 -1.11 14.73 -16.18
C LYS A 149 -2.13 13.92 -16.98
N HIS A 150 -1.75 12.77 -17.50
CA HIS A 150 -2.64 11.90 -18.26
C HIS A 150 -3.82 11.40 -17.41
N THR A 151 -3.54 10.94 -16.20
CA THR A 151 -4.60 10.44 -15.29
C THR A 151 -5.58 11.53 -14.92
N LEU A 152 -5.10 12.75 -14.60
CA LEU A 152 -5.96 13.89 -14.30
C LEU A 152 -6.83 14.30 -15.50
N ALA A 153 -6.30 14.19 -16.73
CA ALA A 153 -7.03 14.57 -17.93
C ALA A 153 -8.03 13.49 -18.41
N THR A 154 -7.74 12.22 -18.20
CA THR A 154 -8.49 11.12 -18.83
C THR A 154 -9.18 10.18 -17.84
N GLY A 155 -8.81 10.20 -16.56
CA GLY A 155 -9.23 9.23 -15.55
C GLY A 155 -8.60 7.85 -15.75
N LYS A 156 -7.63 7.69 -16.66
CA LYS A 156 -7.02 6.40 -17.02
C LYS A 156 -5.51 6.41 -16.73
N PRO A 157 -4.92 5.26 -16.36
CA PRO A 157 -3.47 5.15 -16.19
C PRO A 157 -2.74 5.28 -17.53
N LEU A 158 -1.55 5.88 -17.51
CA LEU A 158 -0.60 5.89 -18.62
C LEU A 158 0.51 4.87 -18.33
N VAL A 159 0.80 4.01 -19.31
CA VAL A 159 1.94 3.10 -19.30
C VAL A 159 3.03 3.68 -20.22
N ASN A 160 4.19 4.02 -19.66
CA ASN A 160 5.29 4.68 -20.39
C ASN A 160 6.68 4.23 -19.91
#